data_57503cb98a23029949c19e38679c5c1b
#
_entry.id   57503cb98a23029949c19e38679c5c1b
#
_cell.length_a   1.000
_cell.length_b   1.000
_cell.length_c   1.000
_cell.angle_alpha   90.00
_cell.angle_beta   90.00
_cell.angle_gamma   90.00
#
_symmetry.space_group_name_H-M   'P 1'
#
loop_
_entity.id
_entity.type
_entity.pdbx_description
1 polymer ?
#
loop_
_entity_poly.entity_id
_entity_poly.type
_entity_poly.pdbx_seq_one_letter_code
_entity_poly.pdbx_strand_id
1 'polypeptide(L)'
;MNFTTEELEHLCFVTRVDLNGTKSTLEDTKHYIKVCKKRKEEQWLINEHTSFRDHLKIRVKKEQALLTKLENQFISQGGTFE
;
A
#
# COMPACT_ATOMS: atom_id res chain seq x y z
N MET A 1 5.15 -4.94 23.31
CA MET A 1 3.82 -5.58 23.40
C MET A 1 3.81 -6.79 22.49
N ASN A 2 3.44 -7.93 23.02
CA ASN A 2 3.44 -9.18 22.26
C ASN A 2 2.02 -9.50 21.79
N PHE A 3 1.88 -9.78 20.52
CA PHE A 3 0.63 -10.24 19.95
C PHE A 3 0.54 -11.76 20.00
N THR A 4 -0.67 -12.29 20.12
CA THR A 4 -0.91 -13.73 19.95
C THR A 4 -0.77 -14.09 18.47
N THR A 5 -0.62 -15.38 18.19
CA THR A 5 -0.53 -15.88 16.82
C THR A 5 -1.80 -15.52 16.01
N GLU A 6 -2.97 -15.63 16.64
CA GLU A 6 -4.23 -15.25 16.00
C GLU A 6 -4.32 -13.76 15.69
N GLU A 7 -3.87 -12.92 16.62
CA GLU A 7 -3.82 -11.47 16.43
C GLU A 7 -2.87 -11.11 15.28
N LEU A 8 -1.71 -11.75 15.20
CA LEU A 8 -0.75 -11.53 14.12
C LEU A 8 -1.31 -11.95 12.77
N GLU A 9 -2.02 -13.09 12.72
CA GLU A 9 -2.66 -13.54 11.49
C GLU A 9 -3.67 -12.50 10.99
N HIS A 10 -4.48 -11.98 11.90
CA HIS A 10 -5.47 -10.94 11.58
C HIS A 10 -4.80 -9.65 11.09
N LEU A 11 -3.75 -9.20 11.78
CA LEU A 11 -3.00 -8.00 11.40
C LEU A 11 -2.34 -8.17 10.03
N CYS A 12 -1.79 -9.34 9.74
CA CYS A 12 -1.21 -9.63 8.42
C CYS A 12 -2.29 -9.56 7.34
N PHE A 13 -3.45 -10.10 7.59
CA PHE A 13 -4.57 -10.08 6.64
C PHE A 13 -5.02 -8.64 6.36
N VAL A 14 -5.30 -7.86 7.40
CA VAL A 14 -5.75 -6.47 7.27
C VAL A 14 -4.70 -5.63 6.56
N THR A 15 -3.43 -5.77 6.93
CA THR A 15 -2.34 -5.01 6.31
C THR A 15 -2.18 -5.36 4.84
N ARG A 16 -2.34 -6.64 4.50
CA ARG A 16 -2.27 -7.10 3.10
C ARG A 16 -3.41 -6.52 2.27
N VAL A 17 -4.62 -6.49 2.80
CA VAL A 17 -5.78 -5.89 2.13
C VAL A 17 -5.56 -4.40 1.91
N ASP A 18 -5.09 -3.69 2.93
CA ASP A 18 -4.77 -2.26 2.84
C ASP A 18 -3.68 -2.00 1.79
N LEU A 19 -2.63 -2.80 1.80
CA LEU A 19 -1.53 -2.67 0.83
C LEU A 19 -2.04 -2.88 -0.60
N ASN A 20 -2.86 -3.89 -0.83
CA ASN A 20 -3.42 -4.15 -2.15
C ASN A 20 -4.31 -3.00 -2.62
N GLY A 21 -5.12 -2.42 -1.71
CA GLY A 21 -5.94 -1.26 -2.00
C GLY A 21 -5.10 -0.04 -2.35
N THR A 22 -4.01 0.21 -1.61
CA THR A 22 -3.09 1.32 -1.88
C THR A 22 -2.40 1.14 -3.23
N LYS A 23 -1.96 -0.08 -3.56
CA LYS A 23 -1.35 -0.38 -4.86
C LYS A 23 -2.33 -0.15 -6.01
N SER A 24 -3.57 -0.56 -5.84
CA SER A 24 -4.63 -0.36 -6.85
C SER A 24 -4.88 1.13 -7.09
N THR A 25 -5.01 1.91 -6.02
CA THR A 25 -5.19 3.36 -6.10
C THR A 25 -4.00 4.04 -6.77
N LEU A 26 -2.78 3.55 -6.48
CA LEU A 26 -1.57 4.07 -7.12
C LEU A 26 -1.60 3.84 -8.63
N GLU A 27 -1.97 2.65 -9.08
CA GLU A 27 -2.05 2.35 -10.52
C GLU A 27 -3.13 3.18 -11.21
N ASP A 28 -4.29 3.36 -10.58
CA ASP A 28 -5.36 4.21 -11.08
C ASP A 28 -4.90 5.67 -11.20
N THR A 29 -4.17 6.16 -10.20
CA THR A 29 -3.63 7.53 -10.20
C THR A 29 -2.62 7.73 -11.32
N LYS A 30 -1.72 6.77 -11.53
CA LYS A 30 -0.75 6.81 -12.64
C LYS A 30 -1.46 6.88 -13.99
N HIS A 31 -2.50 6.07 -14.16
CA HIS A 31 -3.30 6.07 -15.39
C HIS A 31 -3.98 7.42 -15.59
N TYR A 32 -4.59 7.97 -14.54
CA TYR A 32 -5.26 9.25 -14.58
C TYR A 32 -4.31 10.39 -14.96
N ILE A 33 -3.08 10.38 -14.43
CA ILE A 33 -2.05 11.35 -14.80
C ILE A 33 -1.76 11.29 -16.30
N LYS A 34 -1.63 10.09 -16.86
CA LYS A 34 -1.40 9.91 -18.30
C LYS A 34 -2.56 10.49 -19.12
N VAL A 35 -3.78 10.26 -18.68
CA VAL A 35 -4.98 10.79 -19.35
C VAL A 35 -4.99 12.31 -19.29
N CYS A 36 -4.69 12.90 -18.13
CA CYS A 36 -4.65 14.36 -17.96
C CYS A 36 -3.59 14.99 -18.87
N LYS A 37 -2.40 14.40 -18.97
CA LYS A 37 -1.34 14.88 -19.86
C LYS A 37 -1.74 14.79 -21.32
N LYS A 38 -2.38 13.69 -21.71
CA LYS A 38 -2.86 13.47 -23.07
C LYS A 38 -3.93 14.49 -23.47
N ARG A 39 -4.82 14.84 -22.53
CA ARG A 39 -5.88 15.82 -22.73
C ARG A 39 -5.40 17.27 -22.58
N LYS A 40 -4.13 17.47 -22.22
CA LYS A 40 -3.55 18.79 -21.98
C LYS A 40 -4.29 19.57 -20.90
N GLU A 41 -4.66 18.87 -19.81
CA GLU A 41 -5.29 19.48 -18.65
C GLU A 41 -4.36 20.51 -18.01
N GLU A 42 -4.91 21.39 -17.17
CA GLU A 42 -4.13 22.43 -16.51
C GLU A 42 -3.02 21.85 -15.67
N GLN A 43 -1.87 22.52 -15.67
CA GLN A 43 -0.65 22.04 -15.00
C GLN A 43 -0.86 21.84 -13.49
N TRP A 44 -1.65 22.73 -12.87
CA TRP A 44 -1.91 22.60 -11.43
C TRP A 44 -2.62 21.29 -11.09
N LEU A 45 -3.55 20.85 -11.94
CA LEU A 45 -4.28 19.60 -11.76
C LEU A 45 -3.34 18.40 -11.91
N ILE A 46 -2.48 18.42 -12.92
CA ILE A 46 -1.47 17.39 -13.13
C ILE A 46 -0.52 17.33 -11.94
N ASN A 47 -0.10 18.50 -11.41
CA ASN A 47 0.79 18.58 -10.25
C ASN A 47 0.15 17.99 -9.00
N GLU A 48 -1.14 18.24 -8.76
CA GLU A 48 -1.84 17.66 -7.61
C GLU A 48 -1.88 16.14 -7.68
N HIS A 49 -2.22 15.58 -8.84
CA HIS A 49 -2.24 14.13 -9.03
C HIS A 49 -0.85 13.53 -8.93
N THR A 50 0.17 14.23 -9.40
CA THR A 50 1.57 13.79 -9.28
C THR A 50 2.01 13.74 -7.81
N SER A 51 1.65 14.76 -7.03
CA SER A 51 1.93 14.79 -5.59
C SER A 51 1.21 13.65 -4.86
N PHE A 52 -0.01 13.38 -5.21
CA PHE A 52 -0.79 12.27 -4.64
C PHE A 52 -0.15 10.92 -5.01
N ARG A 53 0.27 10.74 -6.26
CA ARG A 53 0.99 9.53 -6.70
C ARG A 53 2.25 9.30 -5.86
N ASP A 54 3.04 10.36 -5.65
CA ASP A 54 4.29 10.25 -4.90
C ASP A 54 4.02 9.91 -3.43
N HIS A 55 2.97 10.47 -2.85
CA HIS A 55 2.53 10.13 -1.50
C HIS A 55 2.12 8.65 -1.40
N LEU A 56 1.38 8.15 -2.38
CA LEU A 56 0.98 6.75 -2.44
C LEU A 56 2.17 5.80 -2.57
N LYS A 57 3.20 6.18 -3.34
CA LYS A 57 4.44 5.39 -3.45
C LYS A 57 5.13 5.22 -2.10
N ILE A 58 5.20 6.28 -1.32
CA ILE A 58 5.77 6.24 0.04
C ILE A 58 4.92 5.34 0.93
N ARG A 59 3.61 5.47 0.85
CA ARG A 59 2.67 4.65 1.64
C ARG A 59 2.79 3.17 1.32
N VAL A 60 2.93 2.81 0.04
CA VAL A 60 3.13 1.41 -0.37
C VAL A 60 4.40 0.84 0.28
N LYS A 61 5.50 1.60 0.28
CA LYS A 61 6.75 1.16 0.89
C LYS A 61 6.59 0.93 2.40
N LYS A 62 5.91 1.84 3.09
CA LYS A 62 5.67 1.74 4.53
C LYS A 62 4.78 0.55 4.87
N GLU A 63 3.69 0.37 4.13
CA GLU A 63 2.77 -0.75 4.33
C GLU A 63 3.43 -2.09 4.03
N GLN A 64 4.26 -2.17 2.98
CA GLN A 64 5.00 -3.37 2.65
C GLN A 64 6.02 -3.72 3.74
N ALA A 65 6.73 -2.72 4.29
CA ALA A 65 7.68 -2.94 5.37
C ALA A 65 6.97 -3.44 6.64
N LEU A 66 5.82 -2.86 6.95
CA LEU A 66 5.01 -3.29 8.09
C LEU A 66 4.51 -4.73 7.91
N LEU A 67 4.00 -5.05 6.72
CA LEU A 67 3.51 -6.40 6.42
C LEU A 67 4.63 -7.42 6.57
N THR A 68 5.81 -7.15 6.03
CA THR A 68 6.98 -8.04 6.15
C THR A 68 7.33 -8.29 7.61
N LYS A 69 7.32 -7.24 8.42
CA LYS A 69 7.61 -7.32 9.85
C LYS A 69 6.59 -8.20 10.59
N LEU A 70 5.31 -8.01 10.29
CA LEU A 70 4.22 -8.79 10.89
C LEU A 70 4.28 -10.26 10.45
N GLU A 71 4.54 -10.52 9.18
CA GLU A 71 4.68 -11.88 8.66
C GLU A 71 5.86 -12.61 9.32
N ASN A 72 7.00 -11.94 9.45
CA ASN A 72 8.16 -12.53 10.11
C ASN A 72 7.90 -12.85 11.59
N GLN A 73 7.19 -11.97 12.29
CA GLN A 73 6.81 -12.19 13.67
C GLN A 73 5.83 -13.36 13.80
N PHE A 74 4.86 -13.44 12.88
CA PHE A 74 3.88 -14.54 12.83
C PHE A 74 4.58 -15.89 12.65
N ILE A 75 5.50 -15.98 11.69
CA ILE A 75 6.29 -17.21 11.43
C ILE A 75 7.16 -17.55 12.63
N SER A 76 7.81 -16.55 13.25
CA SER A 76 8.63 -16.73 14.45
C SER A 76 7.86 -17.35 15.61
N GLN A 77 6.57 -17.10 15.70
CA GLN A 77 5.70 -17.65 16.76
C GLN A 77 5.07 -18.98 16.38
N GLY A 78 5.52 -19.59 15.28
CA GLY A 78 5.04 -20.89 14.84
C GLY A 78 3.83 -20.84 13.93
N GLY A 79 3.44 -19.65 13.45
CA GLY A 79 2.36 -19.51 12.49
C GLY A 79 2.77 -19.99 11.09
N THR A 80 1.80 -20.45 10.33
CA THR A 80 2.01 -20.87 8.95
C THR A 80 0.97 -20.24 8.05
N PHE A 81 1.38 -19.77 6.88
CA PHE A 81 0.46 -19.29 5.85
C PHE A 81 0.07 -20.46 4.95
N GLU A 82 -1.22 -20.58 4.71
CA GLU A 82 -1.76 -21.61 3.83
C GLU A 82 -2.08 -21.05 2.45
#